data_d4c5847c118ed0a01d299ef6af516e0b
#
_entry.id   d4c5847c118ed0a01d299ef6af516e0b
#
_cell.length_a   1.000
_cell.length_b   1.000
_cell.length_c   1.000
_cell.angle_alpha   90.00
_cell.angle_beta   90.00
_cell.angle_gamma   90.00
#
_symmetry.space_group_name_H-M   'P 1'
#
loop_
_entity.id
_entity.type
_entity.pdbx_description
1 polymer ?
#
loop_
_entity_poly.entity_id
_entity_poly.type
_entity_poly.pdbx_seq_one_letter_code
_entity_poly.pdbx_strand_id
1 'polypeptide(L)'
;MTMACITGASSGIGKEFARRLSEKGFDLILIARNQNALKDLADSLPTKCEIISCDLSNTEVCKDLGVRLSHKKIDILINNAGFGDVGAFAETDIEKELSMIDVNIKALHILTKAVLPSMITHNRGYILNVASSAGLMSGGPFMATYYATKAYVTSMTSAIYEELREIHSNVHISMLCPGPVDTGFNDVAGVKFALAGISAEYCVDYCLRQMSKGNLTIIPSPLMQLAMFGSKLMPRKLLLPITAKQQRKKL
;
A
#
# COMPACT_ATOMS: atom_id res chain seq x y z
N MET A 1 -7.53 15.80 -18.77
CA MET A 1 -6.94 14.44 -18.66
C MET A 1 -6.89 14.08 -17.19
N THR A 2 -7.28 12.88 -16.83
CA THR A 2 -7.21 12.35 -15.47
C THR A 2 -5.90 11.57 -15.31
N MET A 3 -5.19 11.77 -14.21
CA MET A 3 -3.86 11.19 -13.99
C MET A 3 -3.80 10.38 -12.70
N ALA A 4 -3.25 9.18 -12.76
CA ALA A 4 -3.00 8.35 -11.60
C ALA A 4 -1.49 8.10 -11.44
N CYS A 5 -1.00 8.21 -10.20
CA CYS A 5 0.38 7.93 -9.82
C CYS A 5 0.42 6.67 -8.96
N ILE A 6 1.26 5.68 -9.32
CA ILE A 6 1.31 4.38 -8.68
C ILE A 6 2.75 4.04 -8.33
N THR A 7 3.02 3.81 -7.05
CA THR A 7 4.31 3.30 -6.59
C THR A 7 4.31 1.77 -6.52
N GLY A 8 5.46 1.14 -6.76
CA GLY A 8 5.55 -0.33 -6.85
C GLY A 8 4.78 -0.90 -8.04
N ALA A 9 4.70 -0.14 -9.15
CA ALA A 9 3.89 -0.47 -10.32
C ALA A 9 4.41 -1.65 -11.15
N SER A 10 5.65 -2.10 -10.93
CA SER A 10 6.30 -3.12 -11.78
C SER A 10 5.77 -4.55 -11.57
N SER A 11 5.02 -4.82 -10.49
CA SER A 11 4.54 -6.18 -10.17
C SER A 11 3.30 -6.18 -9.28
N GLY A 12 2.69 -7.36 -9.12
CA GLY A 12 1.64 -7.64 -8.16
C GLY A 12 0.46 -6.68 -8.21
N ILE A 13 0.03 -6.23 -7.04
CA ILE A 13 -1.13 -5.34 -6.87
C ILE A 13 -0.92 -4.00 -7.61
N GLY A 14 0.31 -3.45 -7.58
CA GLY A 14 0.64 -2.18 -8.26
C GLY A 14 0.50 -2.27 -9.77
N LYS A 15 0.96 -3.37 -10.36
CA LYS A 15 0.81 -3.65 -11.79
C LYS A 15 -0.67 -3.77 -12.17
N GLU A 16 -1.46 -4.43 -11.35
CA GLU A 16 -2.88 -4.60 -11.61
C GLU A 16 -3.65 -3.28 -11.46
N PHE A 17 -3.30 -2.43 -10.48
CA PHE A 17 -3.85 -1.05 -10.42
C PHE A 17 -3.55 -0.26 -11.69
N ALA A 18 -2.33 -0.36 -12.22
CA ALA A 18 -1.97 0.32 -13.46
C ALA A 18 -2.86 -0.14 -14.63
N ARG A 19 -3.07 -1.45 -14.78
CA ARG A 19 -3.94 -2.00 -15.82
C ARG A 19 -5.37 -1.49 -15.69
N ARG A 20 -5.98 -1.63 -14.49
CA ARG A 20 -7.38 -1.22 -14.27
C ARG A 20 -7.61 0.27 -14.42
N LEU A 21 -6.65 1.10 -14.01
CA LEU A 21 -6.79 2.56 -14.17
C LEU A 21 -6.57 3.00 -15.63
N SER A 22 -5.64 2.37 -16.33
CA SER A 22 -5.45 2.60 -17.77
C SER A 22 -6.70 2.19 -18.58
N GLU A 23 -7.31 1.04 -18.29
CA GLU A 23 -8.58 0.60 -18.89
C GLU A 23 -9.73 1.61 -18.64
N LYS A 24 -9.66 2.38 -17.54
CA LYS A 24 -10.60 3.46 -17.21
C LYS A 24 -10.25 4.81 -17.82
N GLY A 25 -9.19 4.86 -18.65
CA GLY A 25 -8.78 6.07 -19.38
C GLY A 25 -7.88 7.03 -18.58
N PHE A 26 -7.28 6.60 -17.47
CA PHE A 26 -6.31 7.41 -16.75
C PHE A 26 -4.94 7.36 -17.42
N ASP A 27 -4.31 8.51 -17.65
CA ASP A 27 -2.87 8.58 -17.89
C ASP A 27 -2.13 8.22 -16.59
N LEU A 28 -0.97 7.57 -16.69
CA LEU A 28 -0.31 6.98 -15.55
C LEU A 28 1.09 7.56 -15.31
N ILE A 29 1.45 7.69 -14.03
CA ILE A 29 2.85 7.81 -13.58
C ILE A 29 3.19 6.50 -12.87
N LEU A 30 4.09 5.72 -13.46
CA LEU A 30 4.49 4.41 -12.98
C LEU A 30 5.86 4.50 -12.30
N ILE A 31 5.92 4.17 -11.01
CA ILE A 31 7.12 4.33 -10.18
C ILE A 31 7.54 2.96 -9.62
N ALA A 32 8.76 2.53 -9.91
CA ALA A 32 9.42 1.36 -9.32
C ALA A 32 10.92 1.36 -9.63
N ARG A 33 11.66 0.42 -9.08
CA ARG A 33 13.11 0.25 -9.32
C ARG A 33 13.41 -0.36 -10.69
N ASN A 34 12.62 -1.35 -11.11
CA ASN A 34 12.86 -2.10 -12.34
C ASN A 34 12.30 -1.34 -13.55
N GLN A 35 13.19 -0.59 -14.24
CA GLN A 35 12.85 0.21 -15.41
C GLN A 35 12.32 -0.63 -16.58
N ASN A 36 12.90 -1.80 -16.82
CA ASN A 36 12.47 -2.67 -17.92
C ASN A 36 11.04 -3.17 -17.70
N ALA A 37 10.73 -3.65 -16.48
CA ALA A 37 9.39 -4.09 -16.15
C ALA A 37 8.36 -2.94 -16.20
N LEU A 38 8.75 -1.70 -15.88
CA LEU A 38 7.88 -0.53 -16.05
C LEU A 38 7.65 -0.22 -17.53
N LYS A 39 8.68 -0.35 -18.36
CA LYS A 39 8.57 -0.15 -19.80
C LYS A 39 7.67 -1.18 -20.47
N ASP A 40 7.90 -2.47 -20.18
CA ASP A 40 7.06 -3.55 -20.69
C ASP A 40 5.58 -3.36 -20.28
N LEU A 41 5.34 -2.91 -19.04
CA LEU A 41 4.00 -2.59 -18.59
C LEU A 41 3.43 -1.40 -19.37
N ALA A 42 4.15 -0.28 -19.47
CA ALA A 42 3.70 0.93 -20.16
C ALA A 42 3.36 0.64 -21.64
N ASP A 43 4.20 -0.14 -22.33
CA ASP A 43 4.00 -0.54 -23.74
C ASP A 43 2.74 -1.43 -23.93
N SER A 44 2.28 -2.10 -22.86
CA SER A 44 1.06 -2.94 -22.88
C SER A 44 -0.24 -2.20 -22.55
N LEU A 45 -0.15 -0.93 -22.13
CA LEU A 45 -1.29 -0.15 -21.65
C LEU A 45 -1.84 0.80 -22.73
N PRO A 46 -3.17 0.99 -22.81
CA PRO A 46 -3.78 1.84 -23.84
C PRO A 46 -3.63 3.35 -23.61
N THR A 47 -3.21 3.79 -22.43
CA THR A 47 -3.09 5.20 -22.07
C THR A 47 -1.62 5.64 -21.97
N LYS A 48 -1.39 6.95 -21.89
CA LYS A 48 -0.02 7.48 -21.77
C LYS A 48 0.56 7.14 -20.40
N CYS A 49 1.82 6.70 -20.41
CA CYS A 49 2.55 6.35 -19.20
C CYS A 49 3.85 7.15 -19.10
N GLU A 50 4.03 7.84 -17.98
CA GLU A 50 5.30 8.40 -17.57
C GLU A 50 5.99 7.39 -16.64
N ILE A 51 7.21 7.00 -16.96
CA ILE A 51 8.00 6.04 -16.18
C ILE A 51 9.00 6.80 -15.32
N ILE A 52 9.02 6.51 -14.02
CA ILE A 52 10.01 7.02 -13.08
C ILE A 52 10.68 5.84 -12.39
N SER A 53 11.91 5.50 -12.84
CA SER A 53 12.70 4.48 -12.18
C SER A 53 13.48 5.09 -11.02
N CYS A 54 13.15 4.69 -9.79
CA CYS A 54 13.85 5.16 -8.58
C CYS A 54 13.75 4.15 -7.44
N ASP A 55 14.68 4.28 -6.50
CA ASP A 55 14.66 3.52 -5.25
C ASP A 55 14.01 4.34 -4.13
N LEU A 56 12.83 3.89 -3.71
CA LEU A 56 12.07 4.53 -2.64
C LEU A 56 12.62 4.25 -1.23
N SER A 57 13.67 3.44 -1.05
CA SER A 57 14.40 3.34 0.21
C SER A 57 15.32 4.55 0.44
N ASN A 58 15.66 5.31 -0.60
CA ASN A 58 16.43 6.52 -0.48
C ASN A 58 15.53 7.72 -0.18
N THR A 59 15.65 8.28 1.02
CA THR A 59 14.81 9.39 1.50
C THR A 59 14.96 10.66 0.65
N GLU A 60 16.16 10.99 0.18
CA GLU A 60 16.39 12.19 -0.64
C GLU A 60 15.74 12.03 -2.03
N VAL A 61 15.88 10.85 -2.64
CA VAL A 61 15.17 10.52 -3.89
C VAL A 61 13.63 10.65 -3.71
N CYS A 62 13.11 10.22 -2.56
CA CYS A 62 11.68 10.37 -2.26
C CYS A 62 11.26 11.84 -2.10
N LYS A 63 12.10 12.69 -1.49
CA LYS A 63 11.83 14.13 -1.37
C LYS A 63 11.81 14.81 -2.74
N ASP A 64 12.81 14.55 -3.58
CA ASP A 64 12.90 15.10 -4.94
C ASP A 64 11.70 14.64 -5.79
N LEU A 65 11.34 13.37 -5.69
CA LEU A 65 10.13 12.82 -6.30
C LEU A 65 8.87 13.53 -5.79
N GLY A 66 8.77 13.76 -4.49
CA GLY A 66 7.67 14.50 -3.87
C GLY A 66 7.53 15.90 -4.44
N VAL A 67 8.63 16.65 -4.56
CA VAL A 67 8.65 17.96 -5.20
C VAL A 67 8.16 17.87 -6.65
N ARG A 68 8.68 16.92 -7.43
CA ARG A 68 8.25 16.71 -8.82
C ARG A 68 6.75 16.42 -8.93
N LEU A 69 6.20 15.57 -8.04
CA LEU A 69 4.78 15.20 -8.04
C LEU A 69 3.88 16.34 -7.55
N SER A 70 4.34 17.20 -6.63
CA SER A 70 3.54 18.33 -6.12
C SER A 70 3.20 19.36 -7.20
N HIS A 71 4.01 19.46 -8.27
CA HIS A 71 3.75 20.31 -9.43
C HIS A 71 2.85 19.66 -10.50
N LYS A 72 2.41 18.41 -10.30
CA LYS A 72 1.54 17.70 -11.23
C LYS A 72 0.11 17.65 -10.70
N LYS A 73 -0.85 17.75 -11.62
CA LYS A 73 -2.26 17.53 -11.29
C LYS A 73 -2.54 16.03 -11.24
N ILE A 74 -2.39 15.44 -10.06
CA ILE A 74 -2.64 14.02 -9.80
C ILE A 74 -4.04 13.87 -9.25
N ASP A 75 -4.89 13.08 -9.91
CA ASP A 75 -6.25 12.78 -9.47
C ASP A 75 -6.30 11.56 -8.55
N ILE A 76 -5.38 10.59 -8.74
CA ILE A 76 -5.27 9.39 -7.89
C ILE A 76 -3.80 9.15 -7.54
N LEU A 77 -3.49 9.08 -6.24
CA LEU A 77 -2.20 8.60 -5.74
C LEU A 77 -2.38 7.23 -5.10
N ILE A 78 -1.65 6.22 -5.59
CA ILE A 78 -1.61 4.89 -5.00
C ILE A 78 -0.20 4.63 -4.45
N ASN A 79 -0.06 4.75 -3.15
CA ASN A 79 1.13 4.37 -2.40
C ASN A 79 1.09 2.86 -2.15
N ASN A 80 1.56 2.09 -3.13
CA ASN A 80 1.54 0.62 -3.09
C ASN A 80 2.92 0.01 -2.84
N ALA A 81 4.01 0.70 -3.13
CA ALA A 81 5.36 0.19 -2.88
C ALA A 81 5.52 -0.25 -1.42
N GLY A 82 6.08 -1.44 -1.24
CA GLY A 82 6.31 -2.01 0.07
C GLY A 82 6.70 -3.47 0.00
N PHE A 83 7.37 -3.94 1.04
CA PHE A 83 7.74 -5.34 1.19
C PHE A 83 7.70 -5.77 2.66
N GLY A 84 7.84 -7.06 2.90
CA GLY A 84 7.87 -7.65 4.22
C GLY A 84 9.11 -8.48 4.44
N ASP A 85 9.31 -8.87 5.69
CA ASP A 85 10.34 -9.82 6.10
C ASP A 85 9.79 -10.73 7.19
N VAL A 86 10.36 -11.94 7.31
CA VAL A 86 9.99 -12.93 8.32
C VAL A 86 11.25 -13.48 9.00
N GLY A 87 11.18 -13.60 10.30
CA GLY A 87 12.27 -14.11 11.15
C GLY A 87 12.07 -13.70 12.60
N ALA A 88 12.78 -14.34 13.52
CA ALA A 88 12.86 -13.86 14.90
C ALA A 88 13.53 -12.48 14.92
N PHE A 89 12.97 -11.51 15.63
CA PHE A 89 13.45 -10.13 15.61
C PHE A 89 14.95 -9.97 15.97
N ALA A 90 15.47 -10.88 16.81
CA ALA A 90 16.89 -10.89 17.16
C ALA A 90 17.81 -11.47 16.07
N GLU A 91 17.24 -12.05 15.01
CA GLU A 91 17.98 -12.78 13.96
C GLU A 91 17.79 -12.15 12.57
N THR A 92 16.81 -11.24 12.40
CA THR A 92 16.57 -10.54 11.15
C THR A 92 17.66 -9.51 10.85
N ASP A 93 17.90 -9.26 9.56
CA ASP A 93 18.89 -8.30 9.08
C ASP A 93 18.42 -6.86 9.31
N ILE A 94 19.17 -6.08 10.09
CA ILE A 94 18.86 -4.69 10.41
C ILE A 94 18.78 -3.80 9.15
N GLU A 95 19.64 -3.99 8.16
CA GLU A 95 19.62 -3.18 6.94
C GLU A 95 18.35 -3.44 6.11
N LYS A 96 17.89 -4.69 6.06
CA LYS A 96 16.63 -5.05 5.42
C LYS A 96 15.43 -4.45 6.17
N GLU A 97 15.45 -4.44 7.50
CA GLU A 97 14.41 -3.82 8.33
C GLU A 97 14.37 -2.30 8.16
N LEU A 98 15.52 -1.63 8.16
CA LEU A 98 15.62 -0.19 7.92
C LEU A 98 15.14 0.18 6.52
N SER A 99 15.54 -0.57 5.50
CA SER A 99 15.02 -0.41 4.14
C SER A 99 13.50 -0.61 4.06
N MET A 100 12.95 -1.56 4.83
CA MET A 100 11.49 -1.77 4.92
C MET A 100 10.79 -0.55 5.54
N ILE A 101 11.36 0.05 6.59
CA ILE A 101 10.85 1.27 7.21
C ILE A 101 10.89 2.43 6.20
N ASP A 102 11.99 2.58 5.49
CA ASP A 102 12.15 3.63 4.48
C ASP A 102 11.08 3.54 3.39
N VAL A 103 10.88 2.36 2.81
CA VAL A 103 9.89 2.16 1.75
C VAL A 103 8.47 2.19 2.27
N ASN A 104 8.15 1.40 3.32
CA ASN A 104 6.76 1.22 3.77
C ASN A 104 6.23 2.45 4.53
N ILE A 105 7.11 3.24 5.15
CA ILE A 105 6.72 4.41 5.96
C ILE A 105 7.19 5.70 5.31
N LYS A 106 8.51 5.95 5.22
CA LYS A 106 9.03 7.27 4.85
C LYS A 106 8.61 7.66 3.43
N ALA A 107 8.77 6.78 2.45
CA ALA A 107 8.38 7.07 1.08
C ALA A 107 6.88 7.37 0.98
N LEU A 108 6.02 6.51 1.54
CA LEU A 108 4.56 6.70 1.55
C LEU A 108 4.18 8.03 2.23
N HIS A 109 4.79 8.34 3.39
CA HIS A 109 4.54 9.58 4.12
C HIS A 109 4.92 10.81 3.28
N ILE A 110 6.13 10.82 2.70
CA ILE A 110 6.64 11.93 1.89
C ILE A 110 5.73 12.17 0.68
N LEU A 111 5.38 11.14 -0.06
CA LEU A 111 4.56 11.27 -1.26
C LEU A 111 3.12 11.69 -0.94
N THR A 112 2.53 11.14 0.14
CA THR A 112 1.22 11.60 0.63
C THR A 112 1.27 13.09 0.99
N LYS A 113 2.27 13.52 1.77
CA LYS A 113 2.44 14.91 2.19
C LYS A 113 2.68 15.85 1.02
N ALA A 114 3.37 15.40 -0.03
CA ALA A 114 3.66 16.20 -1.21
C ALA A 114 2.44 16.43 -2.12
N VAL A 115 1.58 15.41 -2.28
CA VAL A 115 0.45 15.46 -3.22
C VAL A 115 -0.82 16.01 -2.59
N LEU A 116 -1.08 15.72 -1.31
CA LEU A 116 -2.31 16.06 -0.60
C LEU A 116 -2.66 17.57 -0.65
N PRO A 117 -1.72 18.53 -0.45
CA PRO A 117 -2.05 19.96 -0.49
C PRO A 117 -2.63 20.41 -1.83
N SER A 118 -2.09 19.91 -2.95
CA SER A 118 -2.62 20.22 -4.29
C SER A 118 -4.03 19.65 -4.47
N MET A 119 -4.31 18.45 -3.98
CA MET A 119 -5.66 17.86 -4.02
C MET A 119 -6.65 18.68 -3.20
N ILE A 120 -6.27 19.13 -1.99
CA ILE A 120 -7.11 20.00 -1.13
C ILE A 120 -7.40 21.32 -1.84
N THR A 121 -6.40 21.97 -2.43
CA THR A 121 -6.57 23.23 -3.15
C THR A 121 -7.55 23.09 -4.33
N HIS A 122 -7.52 21.96 -5.05
CA HIS A 122 -8.45 21.68 -6.14
C HIS A 122 -9.76 21.03 -5.66
N ASN A 123 -9.88 20.77 -4.36
CA ASN A 123 -11.00 20.12 -3.69
C ASN A 123 -11.44 18.82 -4.38
N ARG A 124 -10.50 18.03 -4.89
CA ARG A 124 -10.75 16.74 -5.54
C ARG A 124 -9.49 15.89 -5.53
N GLY A 125 -9.67 14.59 -5.42
CA GLY A 125 -8.59 13.61 -5.53
C GLY A 125 -8.85 12.37 -4.67
N TYR A 126 -8.08 11.34 -4.94
CA TYR A 126 -8.10 10.08 -4.20
C TYR A 126 -6.69 9.67 -3.82
N ILE A 127 -6.48 9.37 -2.54
CA ILE A 127 -5.24 8.76 -2.05
C ILE A 127 -5.56 7.37 -1.54
N LEU A 128 -4.83 6.37 -2.03
CA LEU A 128 -4.88 5.01 -1.54
C LEU A 128 -3.53 4.62 -0.95
N ASN A 129 -3.52 4.33 0.33
CA ASN A 129 -2.35 3.79 1.03
C ASN A 129 -2.49 2.27 1.18
N VAL A 130 -1.60 1.51 0.53
CA VAL A 130 -1.62 0.04 0.65
C VAL A 130 -0.96 -0.37 1.95
N ALA A 131 -1.82 -0.65 2.93
CA ALA A 131 -1.45 -1.19 4.22
C ALA A 131 -1.37 -2.75 4.17
N SER A 132 -2.03 -3.41 5.08
CA SER A 132 -2.20 -4.86 5.20
C SER A 132 -3.18 -5.15 6.33
N SER A 133 -3.78 -6.34 6.37
CA SER A 133 -4.43 -6.86 7.59
C SER A 133 -3.48 -6.87 8.79
N ALA A 134 -2.17 -7.00 8.56
CA ALA A 134 -1.13 -6.88 9.59
C ALA A 134 -1.18 -5.52 10.33
N GLY A 135 -1.52 -4.43 9.63
CA GLY A 135 -1.63 -3.09 10.22
C GLY A 135 -2.86 -2.90 11.11
N LEU A 136 -3.83 -3.80 11.05
CA LEU A 136 -5.03 -3.79 11.90
C LEU A 136 -4.90 -4.68 13.13
N MET A 137 -3.80 -5.44 13.23
CA MET A 137 -3.51 -6.38 14.30
C MET A 137 -2.65 -5.72 15.39
N SER A 138 -2.77 -6.22 16.62
CA SER A 138 -2.02 -5.70 17.79
C SER A 138 -0.52 -5.98 17.76
N GLY A 139 -0.03 -6.81 16.83
CA GLY A 139 1.38 -7.17 16.65
C GLY A 139 1.51 -8.47 15.87
N GLY A 140 2.68 -8.69 15.26
CA GLY A 140 2.98 -9.90 14.49
C GLY A 140 4.32 -10.50 14.89
N PRO A 141 4.35 -11.46 15.84
CA PRO A 141 5.57 -12.20 16.13
C PRO A 141 6.17 -12.79 14.87
N PHE A 142 7.49 -12.79 14.74
CA PHE A 142 8.26 -13.17 13.54
C PHE A 142 8.08 -12.27 12.30
N MET A 143 7.32 -11.19 12.41
CA MET A 143 7.17 -10.13 11.40
C MET A 143 7.02 -8.77 12.09
N ALA A 144 7.74 -8.53 13.18
CA ALA A 144 7.53 -7.39 14.07
C ALA A 144 7.60 -6.05 13.33
N THR A 145 8.67 -5.81 12.59
CA THR A 145 8.89 -4.58 11.83
C THR A 145 7.85 -4.39 10.73
N TYR A 146 7.49 -5.45 9.98
CA TYR A 146 6.45 -5.36 8.96
C TYR A 146 5.09 -4.93 9.56
N TYR A 147 4.64 -5.58 10.64
CA TYR A 147 3.39 -5.22 11.31
C TYR A 147 3.40 -3.78 11.82
N ALA A 148 4.52 -3.35 12.42
CA ALA A 148 4.70 -1.98 12.89
C ALA A 148 4.63 -0.97 11.73
N THR A 149 5.27 -1.24 10.57
CA THR A 149 5.19 -0.35 9.41
C THR A 149 3.75 -0.24 8.88
N LYS A 150 3.02 -1.35 8.84
CA LYS A 150 1.63 -1.35 8.36
C LYS A 150 0.65 -0.72 9.36
N ALA A 151 0.93 -0.82 10.67
CA ALA A 151 0.18 -0.11 11.70
C ALA A 151 0.38 1.42 11.61
N TYR A 152 1.61 1.88 11.31
CA TYR A 152 1.87 3.29 11.01
C TYR A 152 0.97 3.78 9.88
N VAL A 153 0.92 3.05 8.76
CA VAL A 153 0.12 3.42 7.59
C VAL A 153 -1.37 3.52 7.92
N THR A 154 -1.91 2.55 8.67
CA THR A 154 -3.33 2.57 9.05
C THR A 154 -3.66 3.73 9.98
N SER A 155 -2.80 4.02 10.96
CA SER A 155 -2.98 5.11 11.92
C SER A 155 -2.92 6.48 11.23
N MET A 156 -1.88 6.72 10.41
CA MET A 156 -1.72 7.96 9.67
C MET A 156 -2.88 8.20 8.70
N THR A 157 -3.29 7.18 7.96
CA THR A 157 -4.41 7.30 7.01
C THR A 157 -5.72 7.64 7.72
N SER A 158 -5.96 7.05 8.89
CA SER A 158 -7.16 7.35 9.69
C SER A 158 -7.19 8.78 10.20
N ALA A 159 -6.04 9.31 10.63
CA ALA A 159 -5.93 10.69 11.08
C ALA A 159 -6.21 11.69 9.95
N ILE A 160 -5.56 11.50 8.78
CA ILE A 160 -5.76 12.36 7.60
C ILE A 160 -7.21 12.30 7.11
N TYR A 161 -7.85 11.12 7.16
CA TYR A 161 -9.26 10.98 6.79
C TYR A 161 -10.16 11.90 7.63
N GLU A 162 -9.94 11.94 8.95
CA GLU A 162 -10.73 12.80 9.83
C GLU A 162 -10.42 14.28 9.62
N GLU A 163 -9.16 14.66 9.45
CA GLU A 163 -8.75 16.03 9.10
C GLU A 163 -9.43 16.52 7.82
N LEU A 164 -9.51 15.68 6.77
CA LEU A 164 -10.21 16.01 5.52
C LEU A 164 -11.72 16.16 5.73
N ARG A 165 -12.31 15.34 6.61
CA ARG A 165 -13.73 15.42 6.96
C ARG A 165 -14.05 16.71 7.71
N GLU A 166 -13.21 17.12 8.66
CA GLU A 166 -13.40 18.36 9.43
C GLU A 166 -13.40 19.62 8.56
N ILE A 167 -12.57 19.65 7.52
CA ILE A 167 -12.51 20.78 6.56
C ILE A 167 -13.51 20.64 5.41
N HIS A 168 -14.43 19.66 5.45
CA HIS A 168 -15.42 19.38 4.40
C HIS A 168 -14.81 19.23 3.00
N SER A 169 -13.63 18.62 2.90
CA SER A 169 -12.94 18.38 1.63
C SER A 169 -13.59 17.25 0.83
N ASN A 170 -13.66 17.42 -0.51
CA ASN A 170 -14.02 16.35 -1.44
C ASN A 170 -12.84 15.45 -1.80
N VAL A 171 -11.68 15.59 -1.15
CA VAL A 171 -10.57 14.66 -1.27
C VAL A 171 -10.84 13.42 -0.44
N HIS A 172 -10.70 12.25 -1.04
CA HIS A 172 -10.88 10.97 -0.36
C HIS A 172 -9.53 10.31 -0.08
N ILE A 173 -9.36 9.80 1.12
CA ILE A 173 -8.22 8.94 1.47
C ILE A 173 -8.72 7.60 1.99
N SER A 174 -8.10 6.51 1.53
CA SER A 174 -8.45 5.14 1.89
C SER A 174 -7.20 4.33 2.22
N MET A 175 -7.35 3.29 3.02
CA MET A 175 -6.33 2.27 3.22
C MET A 175 -6.81 0.92 2.69
N LEU A 176 -5.97 0.27 1.88
CA LEU A 176 -6.18 -1.12 1.46
C LEU A 176 -5.49 -2.04 2.47
N CYS A 177 -6.26 -2.89 3.14
CA CYS A 177 -5.79 -3.82 4.16
C CYS A 177 -6.03 -5.27 3.73
N PRO A 178 -5.32 -5.78 2.70
CA PRO A 178 -5.51 -7.13 2.23
C PRO A 178 -4.94 -8.16 3.22
N GLY A 179 -5.52 -9.36 3.20
CA GLY A 179 -4.86 -10.58 3.64
C GLY A 179 -3.86 -11.06 2.60
N PRO A 180 -3.58 -12.38 2.52
CA PRO A 180 -2.77 -12.94 1.45
C PRO A 180 -3.35 -12.63 0.07
N VAL A 181 -2.49 -12.15 -0.84
CA VAL A 181 -2.81 -11.92 -2.25
C VAL A 181 -1.78 -12.69 -3.08
N ASP A 182 -2.22 -13.41 -4.09
CA ASP A 182 -1.35 -14.20 -4.96
C ASP A 182 -0.53 -13.28 -5.87
N THR A 183 0.67 -12.95 -5.40
CA THR A 183 1.64 -12.05 -6.06
C THR A 183 3.05 -12.49 -5.70
N GLY A 184 4.06 -11.97 -6.38
CA GLY A 184 5.48 -12.17 -6.03
C GLY A 184 5.91 -11.58 -4.67
N PHE A 185 4.99 -11.01 -3.88
CA PHE A 185 5.28 -10.51 -2.53
C PHE A 185 5.80 -11.63 -1.62
N ASN A 186 5.28 -12.85 -1.77
CA ASN A 186 5.65 -14.01 -0.97
C ASN A 186 7.13 -14.38 -1.17
N ASP A 187 7.60 -14.30 -2.42
CA ASP A 187 8.97 -14.61 -2.78
C ASP A 187 9.94 -13.57 -2.19
N VAL A 188 9.56 -12.29 -2.23
CA VAL A 188 10.37 -11.19 -1.66
C VAL A 188 10.42 -11.24 -0.15
N ALA A 189 9.30 -11.58 0.49
CA ALA A 189 9.20 -11.68 1.95
C ALA A 189 9.75 -13.01 2.49
N GLY A 190 10.07 -13.98 1.62
CA GLY A 190 10.51 -15.33 2.02
C GLY A 190 9.44 -16.13 2.75
N VAL A 191 8.15 -15.91 2.46
CA VAL A 191 7.02 -16.52 3.20
C VAL A 191 6.20 -17.48 2.36
N LYS A 192 5.73 -18.56 3.00
CA LYS A 192 4.65 -19.41 2.47
C LYS A 192 3.38 -19.14 3.26
N PHE A 193 2.33 -18.63 2.61
CA PHE A 193 1.06 -18.43 3.31
C PHE A 193 0.34 -19.77 3.52
N ALA A 194 -0.15 -19.97 4.75
CA ALA A 194 -0.97 -21.12 5.10
C ALA A 194 -2.44 -20.97 4.63
N LEU A 195 -2.86 -19.77 4.24
CA LEU A 195 -4.17 -19.46 3.69
C LEU A 195 -4.04 -19.20 2.20
N ALA A 196 -4.98 -19.71 1.41
CA ALA A 196 -5.10 -19.39 0.01
C ALA A 196 -5.24 -17.86 -0.16
N GLY A 197 -4.44 -17.29 -1.06
CA GLY A 197 -4.54 -15.88 -1.42
C GLY A 197 -5.79 -15.60 -2.26
N ILE A 198 -6.19 -14.33 -2.30
CA ILE A 198 -7.10 -13.84 -3.34
C ILE A 198 -6.27 -13.38 -4.55
N SER A 199 -6.86 -13.38 -5.75
CA SER A 199 -6.14 -12.88 -6.92
C SER A 199 -5.91 -11.36 -6.84
N ALA A 200 -4.86 -10.87 -7.49
CA ALA A 200 -4.57 -9.44 -7.58
C ALA A 200 -5.71 -8.68 -8.26
N GLU A 201 -6.30 -9.25 -9.29
CA GLU A 201 -7.45 -8.68 -10.02
C GLU A 201 -8.64 -8.46 -9.09
N TYR A 202 -9.05 -9.50 -8.36
CA TYR A 202 -10.16 -9.40 -7.41
C TYR A 202 -9.88 -8.35 -6.32
N CYS A 203 -8.66 -8.35 -5.78
CA CYS A 203 -8.22 -7.40 -4.76
C CYS A 203 -8.36 -5.96 -5.25
N VAL A 204 -7.86 -5.67 -6.47
CA VAL A 204 -7.88 -4.33 -7.06
C VAL A 204 -9.28 -3.91 -7.46
N ASP A 205 -10.07 -4.77 -8.10
CA ASP A 205 -11.45 -4.47 -8.50
C ASP A 205 -12.33 -4.18 -7.28
N TYR A 206 -12.19 -4.98 -6.22
CA TYR A 206 -12.87 -4.72 -4.96
C TYR A 206 -12.43 -3.37 -4.37
N CYS A 207 -11.11 -3.11 -4.33
CA CYS A 207 -10.55 -1.88 -3.79
C CYS A 207 -11.08 -0.64 -4.52
N LEU A 208 -11.01 -0.60 -5.85
CA LEU A 208 -11.47 0.55 -6.64
C LEU A 208 -12.96 0.83 -6.43
N ARG A 209 -13.79 -0.21 -6.33
CA ARG A 209 -15.23 -0.06 -6.01
C ARG A 209 -15.48 0.50 -4.61
N GLN A 210 -14.68 0.13 -3.62
CA GLN A 210 -14.85 0.64 -2.25
C GLN A 210 -14.26 2.06 -2.10
N MET A 211 -13.14 2.32 -2.76
CA MET A 211 -12.50 3.64 -2.81
C MET A 211 -13.43 4.69 -3.43
N SER A 212 -14.13 4.35 -4.53
CA SER A 212 -15.11 5.27 -5.15
C SER A 212 -16.32 5.59 -4.28
N LYS A 213 -16.60 4.78 -3.24
CA LYS A 213 -17.64 5.02 -2.23
C LYS A 213 -17.12 5.83 -1.02
N GLY A 214 -15.86 6.23 -1.01
CA GLY A 214 -15.23 6.96 0.09
C GLY A 214 -14.95 6.11 1.34
N ASN A 215 -14.93 4.77 1.23
CA ASN A 215 -14.66 3.90 2.38
C ASN A 215 -13.20 4.04 2.84
N LEU A 216 -13.02 4.36 4.13
CA LEU A 216 -11.69 4.53 4.74
C LEU A 216 -10.90 3.22 4.74
N THR A 217 -11.48 2.14 5.29
CA THR A 217 -10.80 0.85 5.43
C THR A 217 -11.36 -0.17 4.44
N ILE A 218 -10.50 -0.70 3.58
CA ILE A 218 -10.88 -1.64 2.52
C ILE A 218 -10.21 -2.98 2.77
N ILE A 219 -11.00 -4.01 3.09
CA ILE A 219 -10.55 -5.38 3.32
C ILE A 219 -11.24 -6.27 2.27
N PRO A 220 -10.53 -6.74 1.22
CA PRO A 220 -11.16 -7.43 0.08
C PRO A 220 -11.78 -8.80 0.41
N SER A 221 -11.29 -9.50 1.45
CA SER A 221 -11.77 -10.83 1.81
C SER A 221 -12.79 -10.77 2.96
N PRO A 222 -14.01 -11.31 2.79
CA PRO A 222 -15.00 -11.40 3.88
C PRO A 222 -14.49 -12.17 5.08
N LEU A 223 -13.72 -13.26 4.87
CA LEU A 223 -13.09 -14.00 5.95
C LEU A 223 -12.12 -13.12 6.74
N MET A 224 -11.32 -12.30 6.05
CA MET A 224 -10.41 -11.37 6.71
C MET A 224 -11.15 -10.25 7.43
N GLN A 225 -12.28 -9.78 6.92
CA GLN A 225 -13.12 -8.79 7.62
C GLN A 225 -13.59 -9.36 8.96
N LEU A 226 -14.11 -10.59 8.98
CA LEU A 226 -14.53 -11.27 10.20
C LEU A 226 -13.36 -11.48 11.16
N ALA A 227 -12.21 -11.94 10.66
CA ALA A 227 -11.01 -12.15 11.47
C ALA A 227 -10.51 -10.85 12.11
N MET A 228 -10.50 -9.74 11.36
CA MET A 228 -10.09 -8.43 11.87
C MET A 228 -11.09 -7.87 12.87
N PHE A 229 -12.39 -8.08 12.68
CA PHE A 229 -13.39 -7.73 13.66
C PHE A 229 -13.19 -8.51 14.98
N GLY A 230 -13.03 -9.82 14.91
CA GLY A 230 -12.78 -10.68 16.09
C GLY A 230 -11.48 -10.30 16.81
N SER A 231 -10.43 -9.94 16.08
CA SER A 231 -9.14 -9.54 16.67
C SER A 231 -9.21 -8.27 17.52
N LYS A 232 -10.14 -7.36 17.20
CA LYS A 232 -10.37 -6.12 17.99
C LYS A 232 -11.02 -6.39 19.35
N LEU A 233 -11.81 -7.46 19.44
CA LEU A 233 -12.51 -7.83 20.67
C LEU A 233 -11.65 -8.71 21.60
N MET A 234 -10.57 -9.31 21.07
CA MET A 234 -9.72 -10.23 21.81
C MET A 234 -8.63 -9.48 22.59
N PRO A 235 -8.42 -9.76 23.88
CA PRO A 235 -7.30 -9.22 24.65
C PRO A 235 -5.95 -9.57 24.00
N ARG A 236 -5.02 -8.61 23.96
CA ARG A 236 -3.68 -8.79 23.33
C ARG A 236 -2.95 -10.04 23.80
N LYS A 237 -3.02 -10.35 25.10
CA LYS A 237 -2.36 -11.53 25.69
C LYS A 237 -2.86 -12.87 25.11
N LEU A 238 -4.11 -12.93 24.64
CA LEU A 238 -4.68 -14.10 23.98
C LEU A 238 -4.43 -14.08 22.46
N LEU A 239 -4.49 -12.90 21.84
CA LEU A 239 -4.30 -12.75 20.39
C LEU A 239 -2.87 -13.04 19.95
N LEU A 240 -1.86 -12.55 20.69
CA LEU A 240 -0.45 -12.67 20.29
C LEU A 240 0.03 -14.12 20.16
N PRO A 241 -0.28 -15.08 21.09
CA PRO A 241 0.07 -16.49 20.90
C PRO A 241 -0.58 -17.12 19.66
N ILE A 242 -1.82 -16.76 19.35
CA ILE A 242 -2.54 -17.25 18.16
C ILE A 242 -1.84 -16.73 16.89
N THR A 243 -1.52 -15.44 16.88
CA THR A 243 -0.79 -14.81 15.78
C THR A 243 0.61 -15.44 15.64
N ALA A 244 1.34 -15.67 16.73
CA ALA A 244 2.65 -16.32 16.71
C ALA A 244 2.58 -17.73 16.10
N LYS A 245 1.58 -18.55 16.50
CA LYS A 245 1.36 -19.88 15.93
C LYS A 245 1.10 -19.83 14.43
N GLN A 246 0.35 -18.81 13.97
CA GLN A 246 0.06 -18.63 12.55
C GLN A 246 1.29 -18.15 11.77
N GLN A 247 2.09 -17.25 12.34
CA GLN A 247 3.30 -16.73 11.66
C GLN A 247 4.43 -17.77 11.59
N ARG A 248 4.58 -18.64 12.60
CA ARG A 248 5.57 -19.74 12.56
C ARG A 248 5.39 -20.68 11.36
N LYS A 249 4.20 -20.79 10.82
CA LYS A 249 3.96 -21.58 9.62
C LYS A 249 4.55 -20.97 8.35
N LYS A 250 5.06 -19.74 8.44
CA LYS A 250 5.69 -19.03 7.31
C LYS A 250 7.22 -19.12 7.35
N LEU A 251 7.79 -19.54 8.50
CA LEU A 251 9.21 -19.89 8.65
C LEU A 251 9.49 -21.26 8.01
#